data_314d11d233fcb7b5db06515657aa7882
#
_entry.id   314d11d233fcb7b5db06515657aa7882
#
_cell.length_a   1.000
_cell.length_b   1.000
_cell.length_c   1.000
_cell.angle_alpha   90.00
_cell.angle_beta   90.00
_cell.angle_gamma   90.00
#
_symmetry.space_group_name_H-M   'P 1'
#
loop_
_entity.id
_entity.type
_entity.pdbx_description
1 polymer ?
#
loop_
_entity_poly.entity_id
_entity_poly.type
_entity_poly.pdbx_seq_one_letter_code
_entity_poly.pdbx_strand_id
1 'polypeptide(L)'
;MTTVKGPEGIDIKRFPKFKEGFEAKPWKIQATRSHILHSKCSQNEETCALNPCNFCVYNRELELKHLPDMVFPNNILSLEHETGAKIEFNALDALKRVSNGKINIRLPIANEWRESRADCKEFLEEKVKPFDWTFTTDYMGTISGFHVEETEDRINFDLLTRRGGISFYQDLTLYEDEVHDRGVASLSVKIRVMTDGLFILLRYFLRIDGSMIRINDTRIYHHFQTPYILREYTSRESKIKDLDVPPGLLIEPSLIASRVPLKHSVYHKLSIEPKPGEDTTQLLDNQSTNDAAQVEAMHEDEASNSNT
;
A
#
# COMPACT_ATOMS: atom_id res chain seq x y z
N MET A 1 -34.52 9.71 14.71
CA MET A 1 -33.20 9.90 14.07
C MET A 1 -32.73 11.31 14.36
N THR A 2 -31.90 11.47 15.37
CA THR A 2 -31.38 12.79 15.77
C THR A 2 -30.16 13.09 14.93
N THR A 3 -30.30 14.06 14.03
CA THR A 3 -29.18 14.61 13.24
C THR A 3 -28.28 15.40 14.19
N VAL A 4 -27.07 14.94 14.41
CA VAL A 4 -26.04 15.71 15.10
C VAL A 4 -25.58 16.80 14.12
N LYS A 5 -25.99 18.04 14.37
CA LYS A 5 -25.49 19.22 13.65
C LYS A 5 -24.12 19.56 14.25
N GLY A 6 -23.07 19.56 13.42
CA GLY A 6 -21.79 20.17 13.79
C GLY A 6 -21.92 21.68 14.04
N PRO A 7 -20.90 22.34 14.61
CA PRO A 7 -20.96 23.75 15.04
C PRO A 7 -21.33 24.77 13.95
N GLU A 8 -21.36 24.38 12.68
CA GLU A 8 -21.71 25.24 11.53
C GLU A 8 -22.92 24.72 10.73
N GLY A 9 -23.72 23.80 11.28
CA GLY A 9 -24.92 23.29 10.62
C GLY A 9 -24.62 22.33 9.44
N ILE A 10 -23.40 21.89 9.28
CA ILE A 10 -22.99 20.93 8.23
C ILE A 10 -23.47 19.54 8.64
N ASP A 11 -24.32 18.93 7.83
CA ASP A 11 -24.80 17.56 8.03
C ASP A 11 -23.67 16.57 7.70
N ILE A 12 -22.96 16.10 8.73
CA ILE A 12 -21.83 15.17 8.63
C ILE A 12 -22.21 13.84 7.93
N LYS A 13 -23.49 13.51 7.83
CA LYS A 13 -23.99 12.35 7.08
C LYS A 13 -23.91 12.52 5.56
N ARG A 14 -23.58 13.69 5.05
CA ARG A 14 -23.55 14.03 3.63
C ARG A 14 -22.18 14.17 3.01
N PHE A 15 -21.09 13.83 3.68
CA PHE A 15 -19.82 13.66 2.98
C PHE A 15 -19.92 12.41 2.09
N PRO A 16 -20.05 12.57 0.76
CA PRO A 16 -20.22 11.42 -0.11
C PRO A 16 -18.98 10.56 -0.01
N LYS A 17 -19.16 9.24 0.17
CA LYS A 17 -18.11 8.29 -0.19
C LYS A 17 -17.84 8.53 -1.65
N PHE A 18 -16.69 9.09 -1.97
CA PHE A 18 -16.28 9.21 -3.36
C PHE A 18 -15.90 7.81 -3.83
N LYS A 19 -16.61 7.31 -4.82
CA LYS A 19 -16.32 6.02 -5.45
C LYS A 19 -16.12 6.25 -6.94
N GLU A 20 -14.95 5.91 -7.42
CA GLU A 20 -14.60 5.96 -8.83
C GLU A 20 -14.26 4.56 -9.32
N GLY A 21 -14.83 4.17 -10.45
CA GLY A 21 -14.57 2.90 -11.10
C GLY A 21 -13.98 3.13 -12.49
N PHE A 22 -13.09 2.24 -12.90
CA PHE A 22 -12.48 2.23 -14.22
C PHE A 22 -12.37 0.78 -14.72
N GLU A 23 -12.71 0.56 -15.97
CA GLU A 23 -12.57 -0.75 -16.61
C GLU A 23 -11.41 -0.67 -17.62
N ALA A 24 -10.39 -1.43 -17.37
CA ALA A 24 -9.26 -1.69 -18.25
C ALA A 24 -9.13 -3.20 -18.40
N LYS A 25 -9.73 -3.77 -19.44
CA LYS A 25 -9.67 -5.22 -19.68
C LYS A 25 -8.21 -5.72 -19.56
N PRO A 26 -7.98 -6.78 -18.80
CA PRO A 26 -8.96 -7.67 -18.15
C PRO A 26 -9.38 -7.27 -16.72
N TRP A 27 -9.15 -6.01 -16.29
CA TRP A 27 -9.34 -5.55 -14.92
C TRP A 27 -10.54 -4.62 -14.77
N LYS A 28 -11.26 -4.80 -13.67
CA LYS A 28 -12.20 -3.85 -13.10
C LYS A 28 -11.57 -3.22 -11.86
N ILE A 29 -11.36 -1.90 -11.88
CA ILE A 29 -10.66 -1.16 -10.85
C ILE A 29 -11.67 -0.27 -10.12
N GLN A 30 -11.63 -0.24 -8.81
CA GLN A 30 -12.47 0.61 -7.98
C GLN A 30 -11.62 1.29 -6.91
N ALA A 31 -11.75 2.61 -6.81
CA ALA A 31 -11.17 3.41 -5.75
C ALA A 31 -12.29 4.04 -4.92
N THR A 32 -12.25 3.87 -3.61
CA THR A 32 -13.19 4.49 -2.68
C THR A 32 -12.41 5.40 -1.75
N ARG A 33 -12.90 6.62 -1.56
CA ARG A 33 -12.39 7.59 -0.57
C ARG A 33 -13.45 7.90 0.46
N SER A 34 -13.04 8.08 1.70
CA SER A 34 -13.92 8.37 2.80
C SER A 34 -13.20 9.21 3.87
N HIS A 35 -13.92 9.54 4.92
CA HIS A 35 -13.43 10.31 6.03
C HIS A 35 -12.62 9.45 7.02
N ILE A 36 -11.93 10.13 7.93
CA ILE A 36 -11.15 9.55 9.02
C ILE A 36 -12.07 8.71 9.93
N LEU A 37 -11.52 7.66 10.51
CA LEU A 37 -12.18 6.83 11.49
C LEU A 37 -12.62 7.67 12.71
N HIS A 38 -13.87 7.48 13.15
CA HIS A 38 -14.35 8.14 14.36
C HIS A 38 -13.59 7.63 15.59
N SER A 39 -13.26 8.52 16.52
CA SER A 39 -12.57 8.19 17.77
C SER A 39 -13.44 7.44 18.80
N LYS A 40 -14.74 7.33 18.54
CA LYS A 40 -15.72 6.67 19.42
C LYS A 40 -16.72 5.85 18.61
N CYS A 41 -17.34 4.88 19.29
CA CYS A 41 -18.45 4.14 18.68
C CYS A 41 -19.57 5.13 18.30
N SER A 42 -20.01 5.07 17.04
CA SER A 42 -21.06 5.96 16.50
C SER A 42 -22.48 5.44 16.72
N GLN A 43 -22.63 4.26 17.33
CA GLN A 43 -23.90 3.56 17.53
C GLN A 43 -24.09 3.26 19.02
N ASN A 44 -25.32 2.86 19.41
CA ASN A 44 -25.54 2.30 20.73
C ASN A 44 -24.96 0.87 20.80
N GLU A 45 -24.72 0.37 22.01
CA GLU A 45 -24.06 -0.92 22.24
C GLU A 45 -24.80 -2.09 21.58
N GLU A 46 -26.13 -2.12 21.67
CA GLU A 46 -26.96 -3.19 21.10
C GLU A 46 -26.87 -3.23 19.57
N THR A 47 -27.01 -2.06 18.92
CA THR A 47 -26.94 -1.95 17.47
C THR A 47 -25.53 -2.27 16.94
N CYS A 48 -24.51 -1.83 17.69
CA CYS A 48 -23.12 -2.07 17.32
C CYS A 48 -22.69 -3.53 17.51
N ALA A 49 -23.28 -4.25 18.46
CA ALA A 49 -23.06 -5.68 18.65
C ALA A 49 -23.56 -6.50 17.45
N LEU A 50 -24.70 -6.12 16.87
CA LEU A 50 -25.29 -6.78 15.71
C LEU A 50 -24.64 -6.39 14.38
N ASN A 51 -24.29 -5.11 14.24
CA ASN A 51 -23.66 -4.56 13.03
C ASN A 51 -22.55 -3.56 13.44
N PRO A 52 -21.34 -4.04 13.68
CA PRO A 52 -20.25 -3.22 14.23
C PRO A 52 -19.89 -2.05 13.32
N CYS A 53 -19.76 -0.87 13.92
CA CYS A 53 -19.18 0.27 13.24
C CYS A 53 -17.66 0.05 13.02
N ASN A 54 -17.06 0.82 12.10
CA ASN A 54 -15.64 0.67 11.78
C ASN A 54 -14.74 0.79 13.02
N PHE A 55 -15.03 1.71 13.96
CA PHE A 55 -14.26 1.84 15.20
C PHE A 55 -14.24 0.53 16.00
N CYS A 56 -15.40 -0.09 16.20
CA CYS A 56 -15.50 -1.35 16.94
C CYS A 56 -14.86 -2.53 16.18
N VAL A 57 -14.94 -2.54 14.83
CA VAL A 57 -14.24 -3.55 14.01
C VAL A 57 -12.74 -3.44 14.21
N TYR A 58 -12.18 -2.24 14.08
CA TYR A 58 -10.73 -2.02 14.24
C TYR A 58 -10.24 -2.38 15.63
N ASN A 59 -10.95 -1.94 16.70
CA ASN A 59 -10.58 -2.29 18.07
C ASN A 59 -10.67 -3.78 18.38
N ARG A 60 -11.59 -4.51 17.73
CA ARG A 60 -11.74 -5.95 17.95
C ARG A 60 -10.72 -6.76 17.16
N GLU A 61 -10.39 -6.33 15.94
CA GLU A 61 -9.57 -7.12 15.04
C GLU A 61 -8.07 -6.79 15.12
N LEU A 62 -7.74 -5.64 15.71
CA LEU A 62 -6.36 -5.20 15.84
C LEU A 62 -5.90 -5.38 17.30
N GLU A 63 -4.78 -6.07 17.47
CA GLU A 63 -4.09 -6.20 18.76
C GLU A 63 -3.17 -4.99 19.04
N LEU A 64 -3.60 -3.78 18.61
CA LEU A 64 -2.83 -2.56 18.78
C LEU A 64 -3.30 -1.81 20.03
N LYS A 65 -2.36 -1.22 20.79
CA LYS A 65 -2.69 -0.43 21.99
C LYS A 65 -3.49 0.84 21.66
N HIS A 66 -3.13 1.45 20.55
CA HIS A 66 -3.85 2.58 19.97
C HIS A 66 -3.73 2.51 18.44
N LEU A 67 -4.60 3.21 17.77
CA LEU A 67 -4.57 3.33 16.31
C LEU A 67 -3.73 4.56 15.91
N PRO A 68 -3.27 4.64 14.65
CA PRO A 68 -2.72 5.88 14.10
C PRO A 68 -3.70 7.05 14.26
N ASP A 69 -3.19 8.28 14.35
CA ASP A 69 -3.98 9.51 14.53
C ASP A 69 -5.06 9.64 13.46
N MET A 70 -4.76 9.28 12.23
CA MET A 70 -5.68 9.32 11.11
C MET A 70 -5.72 7.96 10.40
N VAL A 71 -6.80 7.22 10.57
CA VAL A 71 -7.10 5.99 9.83
C VAL A 71 -8.27 6.26 8.90
N PHE A 72 -8.14 5.84 7.64
CA PHE A 72 -9.17 5.97 6.62
C PHE A 72 -9.80 4.59 6.31
N PRO A 73 -10.76 4.12 7.09
CA PRO A 73 -11.23 2.73 7.08
C PRO A 73 -11.91 2.32 5.77
N ASN A 74 -12.41 3.30 5.03
CA ASN A 74 -13.09 3.07 3.75
C ASN A 74 -12.31 3.63 2.55
N ASN A 75 -11.05 4.02 2.72
CA ASN A 75 -10.15 4.23 1.60
C ASN A 75 -9.68 2.86 1.12
N ILE A 76 -10.21 2.44 -0.01
CA ILE A 76 -9.97 1.10 -0.57
C ILE A 76 -9.65 1.25 -2.05
N LEU A 77 -8.54 0.66 -2.46
CA LEU A 77 -8.25 0.38 -3.86
C LEU A 77 -8.44 -1.12 -4.10
N SER A 78 -9.34 -1.46 -4.99
CA SER A 78 -9.67 -2.85 -5.34
C SER A 78 -9.57 -3.06 -6.84
N LEU A 79 -8.88 -4.12 -7.23
CA LEU A 79 -8.76 -4.59 -8.61
C LEU A 79 -9.32 -6.00 -8.68
N GLU A 80 -10.22 -6.24 -9.61
CA GLU A 80 -10.82 -7.55 -9.87
C GLU A 80 -10.57 -7.93 -11.33
N HIS A 81 -9.88 -9.05 -11.52
CA HIS A 81 -9.63 -9.63 -12.84
C HIS A 81 -10.87 -10.39 -13.32
N GLU A 82 -11.05 -10.52 -14.63
CA GLU A 82 -12.19 -11.25 -15.22
C GLU A 82 -12.25 -12.73 -14.82
N THR A 83 -11.14 -13.34 -14.41
CA THR A 83 -11.10 -14.69 -13.81
C THR A 83 -11.63 -14.76 -12.39
N GLY A 84 -11.83 -13.61 -11.71
CA GLY A 84 -12.18 -13.51 -10.30
C GLY A 84 -10.98 -13.32 -9.37
N ALA A 85 -9.74 -13.31 -9.87
CA ALA A 85 -8.57 -12.96 -9.08
C ALA A 85 -8.68 -11.51 -8.61
N LYS A 86 -8.28 -11.24 -7.36
CA LYS A 86 -8.48 -9.93 -6.73
C LYS A 86 -7.23 -9.44 -6.02
N ILE A 87 -6.97 -8.14 -6.14
CA ILE A 87 -5.96 -7.40 -5.36
C ILE A 87 -6.70 -6.27 -4.65
N GLU A 88 -6.49 -6.13 -3.35
CA GLU A 88 -7.10 -5.06 -2.55
C GLU A 88 -6.08 -4.42 -1.62
N PHE A 89 -6.24 -3.11 -1.41
CA PHE A 89 -5.45 -2.33 -0.47
C PHE A 89 -6.41 -1.60 0.47
N ASN A 90 -6.28 -1.86 1.77
CA ASN A 90 -7.07 -1.24 2.83
C ASN A 90 -6.25 -1.06 4.11
N ALA A 91 -6.70 -0.18 5.00
CA ALA A 91 -6.01 0.15 6.24
C ALA A 91 -6.04 -1.00 7.25
N LEU A 92 -7.15 -1.73 7.36
CA LEU A 92 -7.32 -2.78 8.36
C LEU A 92 -6.30 -3.90 8.17
N ASP A 93 -6.18 -4.42 6.94
CA ASP A 93 -5.25 -5.49 6.63
C ASP A 93 -3.79 -5.04 6.78
N ALA A 94 -3.50 -3.78 6.46
CA ALA A 94 -2.18 -3.21 6.67
C ALA A 94 -1.82 -3.09 8.16
N LEU A 95 -2.75 -2.67 9.00
CA LEU A 95 -2.55 -2.53 10.43
C LEU A 95 -2.47 -3.89 11.15
N LYS A 96 -3.14 -4.95 10.66
CA LYS A 96 -2.95 -6.33 11.13
C LYS A 96 -1.52 -6.84 10.95
N ARG A 97 -0.75 -6.23 10.05
CA ARG A 97 0.65 -6.58 9.79
C ARG A 97 1.65 -5.66 10.49
N VAL A 98 1.19 -4.76 11.34
CA VAL A 98 2.07 -3.99 12.22
C VAL A 98 2.67 -4.96 13.25
N SER A 99 3.99 -4.99 13.30
CA SER A 99 4.72 -5.98 14.10
C SER A 99 4.54 -5.74 15.60
N ASN A 100 3.81 -6.62 16.24
CA ASN A 100 3.71 -6.68 17.71
C ASN A 100 4.98 -7.29 18.31
N GLY A 101 6.13 -6.60 18.21
CA GLY A 101 7.31 -6.94 18.94
C GLY A 101 8.46 -7.60 18.23
N LYS A 102 8.41 -7.81 16.93
CA LYS A 102 9.56 -8.30 16.15
C LYS A 102 10.58 -7.21 15.81
N ILE A 103 10.19 -5.94 15.89
CA ILE A 103 11.06 -4.81 15.60
C ILE A 103 11.29 -4.04 16.89
N ASN A 104 12.42 -4.32 17.56
CA ASN A 104 12.89 -3.55 18.71
C ASN A 104 13.45 -2.20 18.24
N ILE A 105 12.61 -1.31 17.73
CA ILE A 105 13.00 0.09 17.54
C ILE A 105 12.92 0.76 18.92
N ARG A 106 14.03 0.80 19.63
CA ARG A 106 14.20 1.67 20.79
C ARG A 106 14.47 3.07 20.29
N LEU A 107 13.45 3.84 20.05
CA LEU A 107 13.59 5.26 19.79
C LEU A 107 13.67 5.96 21.14
N PRO A 108 14.64 6.87 21.32
CA PRO A 108 14.68 7.69 22.52
C PRO A 108 13.42 8.55 22.53
N ILE A 109 12.53 8.28 23.48
CA ILE A 109 11.42 9.18 23.76
C ILE A 109 12.04 10.48 24.20
N ALA A 110 11.70 11.58 23.54
CA ALA A 110 12.23 12.89 23.91
C ALA A 110 11.85 13.23 25.35
N ASN A 111 12.77 13.84 26.08
CA ASN A 111 12.53 14.17 27.47
C ASN A 111 11.31 15.10 27.64
N GLU A 112 11.16 16.07 26.74
CA GLU A 112 10.05 17.02 26.74
C GLU A 112 8.70 16.33 26.55
N TRP A 113 8.64 15.31 25.67
CA TRP A 113 7.42 14.50 25.48
C TRP A 113 7.10 13.66 26.74
N ARG A 114 8.14 13.10 27.38
CA ARG A 114 8.00 12.36 28.65
C ARG A 114 7.53 13.27 29.78
N GLU A 115 8.08 14.47 29.89
CA GLU A 115 7.74 15.45 30.90
C GLU A 115 6.32 16.01 30.72
N SER A 116 5.90 16.29 29.48
CA SER A 116 4.55 16.77 29.18
C SER A 116 3.44 15.74 29.47
N ARG A 117 3.81 14.45 29.61
CA ARG A 117 2.89 13.34 29.93
C ARG A 117 3.25 12.63 31.23
N ALA A 118 3.76 13.38 32.19
CA ALA A 118 4.13 12.85 33.51
C ALA A 118 2.96 12.14 34.23
N ASP A 119 1.72 12.54 33.92
CA ASP A 119 0.49 11.91 34.45
C ASP A 119 0.20 10.53 33.84
N CYS A 120 0.92 10.14 32.79
CA CYS A 120 0.81 8.83 32.13
C CYS A 120 1.97 7.90 32.50
N LYS A 121 2.55 8.03 33.69
CA LYS A 121 3.72 7.23 34.15
C LYS A 121 3.51 5.73 34.01
N GLU A 122 2.33 5.22 34.26
CA GLU A 122 1.98 3.80 34.08
C GLU A 122 2.21 3.33 32.65
N PHE A 123 1.99 4.20 31.69
CA PHE A 123 2.23 3.91 30.26
C PHE A 123 3.72 3.92 29.89
N LEU A 124 4.55 4.66 30.62
CA LEU A 124 5.98 4.80 30.39
C LEU A 124 6.79 3.72 31.12
N GLU A 125 6.28 3.20 32.23
CA GLU A 125 6.97 2.25 33.12
C GLU A 125 6.57 0.79 32.88
N GLU A 126 5.41 0.53 32.24
CA GLU A 126 5.03 -0.83 31.90
C GLU A 126 6.08 -1.48 31.02
N LYS A 127 6.50 -2.70 31.40
CA LYS A 127 7.17 -3.65 30.50
C LYS A 127 6.17 -4.12 29.45
N VAL A 128 5.74 -3.19 28.62
CA VAL A 128 4.83 -3.44 27.54
C VAL A 128 5.52 -4.33 26.54
N LYS A 129 4.83 -5.39 26.07
CA LYS A 129 5.23 -6.09 24.85
C LYS A 129 5.59 -5.03 23.82
N PRO A 130 6.76 -5.11 23.17
CA PRO A 130 7.21 -4.07 22.27
C PRO A 130 6.15 -3.88 21.18
N PHE A 131 5.45 -2.78 21.29
CA PHE A 131 4.47 -2.32 20.33
C PHE A 131 5.18 -1.37 19.37
N ASP A 132 5.06 -1.61 18.09
CA ASP A 132 5.61 -0.69 17.11
C ASP A 132 4.69 0.52 16.94
N TRP A 133 4.91 1.54 17.78
CA TRP A 133 4.18 2.79 17.77
C TRP A 133 4.44 3.65 16.51
N THR A 134 5.35 3.22 15.62
CA THR A 134 5.55 3.84 14.30
C THR A 134 4.60 3.26 13.26
N PHE A 135 3.81 2.22 13.62
CA PHE A 135 2.90 1.51 12.73
C PHE A 135 3.59 0.98 11.46
N THR A 136 4.86 0.58 11.60
CA THR A 136 5.61 -0.01 10.48
C THR A 136 4.95 -1.30 10.02
N THR A 137 4.67 -1.40 8.73
CA THR A 137 4.04 -2.56 8.13
C THR A 137 4.86 -3.11 6.96
N ASP A 138 4.80 -4.43 6.77
CA ASP A 138 5.30 -5.16 5.60
C ASP A 138 4.16 -5.55 4.64
N TYR A 139 3.02 -4.88 4.73
CA TYR A 139 1.85 -5.13 3.91
C TYR A 139 2.14 -4.93 2.44
N MET A 140 1.77 -5.91 1.63
CA MET A 140 2.02 -5.93 0.19
C MET A 140 0.73 -6.00 -0.64
N GLY A 141 -0.41 -5.67 -0.01
CA GLY A 141 -1.75 -5.87 -0.58
C GLY A 141 -2.35 -7.23 -0.20
N THR A 142 -3.66 -7.28 -0.15
CA THR A 142 -4.45 -8.51 0.05
C THR A 142 -4.79 -9.08 -1.31
N ILE A 143 -4.39 -10.32 -1.57
CA ILE A 143 -4.55 -11.00 -2.86
C ILE A 143 -5.33 -12.29 -2.74
N SER A 144 -6.10 -12.64 -3.77
CA SER A 144 -6.79 -13.94 -3.90
C SER A 144 -6.87 -14.34 -5.37
N GLY A 145 -6.85 -15.66 -5.65
CA GLY A 145 -6.91 -16.20 -7.02
C GLY A 145 -5.59 -16.06 -7.78
N PHE A 146 -4.46 -16.06 -7.06
CA PHE A 146 -3.12 -16.05 -7.65
C PHE A 146 -2.27 -17.18 -7.11
N HIS A 147 -1.50 -17.80 -7.99
CA HIS A 147 -0.33 -18.56 -7.60
C HIS A 147 0.85 -17.61 -7.41
N VAL A 148 1.53 -17.71 -6.26
CA VAL A 148 2.64 -16.81 -5.88
C VAL A 148 3.94 -17.59 -5.88
N GLU A 149 4.90 -17.16 -6.66
CA GLU A 149 6.25 -17.72 -6.69
C GLU A 149 7.31 -16.63 -6.54
N GLU A 150 8.45 -16.96 -5.95
CA GLU A 150 9.62 -16.08 -5.95
C GLU A 150 10.23 -16.04 -7.37
N THR A 151 10.73 -14.87 -7.76
CA THR A 151 11.28 -14.67 -9.10
C THR A 151 12.50 -13.76 -9.08
N GLU A 152 13.34 -13.90 -10.09
CA GLU A 152 14.41 -12.94 -10.39
C GLU A 152 13.97 -11.85 -11.38
N ASP A 153 12.80 -11.99 -11.99
CA ASP A 153 12.24 -10.97 -12.87
C ASP A 153 12.03 -9.65 -12.15
N ARG A 154 12.28 -8.55 -12.84
CA ARG A 154 12.16 -7.19 -12.30
C ARG A 154 11.20 -6.36 -13.14
N ILE A 155 10.54 -5.41 -12.47
CA ILE A 155 9.73 -4.43 -13.17
C ILE A 155 10.64 -3.58 -14.05
N ASN A 156 10.33 -3.56 -15.35
CA ASN A 156 11.03 -2.70 -16.29
C ASN A 156 10.53 -1.24 -16.17
N PHE A 157 11.30 -0.40 -15.47
CA PHE A 157 10.95 1.00 -15.25
C PHE A 157 11.01 1.85 -16.53
N ASP A 158 11.73 1.43 -17.55
CA ASP A 158 11.78 2.15 -18.84
C ASP A 158 10.39 2.13 -19.52
N LEU A 159 9.64 1.05 -19.35
CA LEU A 159 8.24 0.99 -19.80
C LEU A 159 7.35 2.01 -19.10
N LEU A 160 7.61 2.29 -17.81
CA LEU A 160 6.83 3.22 -17.00
C LEU A 160 7.17 4.68 -17.29
N THR A 161 8.33 4.97 -17.88
CA THR A 161 8.78 6.32 -18.24
C THR A 161 8.36 6.73 -19.64
N ARG A 162 7.84 5.80 -20.45
CA ARG A 162 7.33 6.12 -21.78
C ARG A 162 6.22 7.16 -21.69
N ARG A 163 6.20 8.09 -22.66
CA ARG A 163 5.16 9.12 -22.77
C ARG A 163 3.88 8.49 -23.34
N GLY A 164 3.20 7.69 -22.51
CA GLY A 164 1.87 7.15 -22.80
C GLY A 164 0.79 7.93 -22.06
N GLY A 165 -0.43 7.93 -22.57
CA GLY A 165 -1.57 8.49 -21.86
C GLY A 165 -1.86 7.70 -20.58
N ILE A 166 -2.14 8.41 -19.48
CA ILE A 166 -2.66 7.81 -18.25
C ILE A 166 -4.19 7.84 -18.36
N SER A 167 -4.80 6.66 -18.42
CA SER A 167 -6.24 6.50 -18.54
C SER A 167 -6.96 6.60 -17.21
N PHE A 168 -6.28 6.23 -16.11
CA PHE A 168 -6.83 6.31 -14.76
C PHE A 168 -5.69 6.50 -13.75
N TYR A 169 -5.93 7.37 -12.76
CA TYR A 169 -5.00 7.62 -11.66
C TYR A 169 -5.75 7.82 -10.36
N GLN A 170 -5.26 7.17 -9.30
CA GLN A 170 -5.73 7.42 -7.94
C GLN A 170 -4.55 7.42 -6.96
N ASP A 171 -4.73 8.19 -5.90
CA ASP A 171 -3.80 8.31 -4.77
C ASP A 171 -4.63 8.29 -3.48
N LEU A 172 -4.48 7.25 -2.67
CA LEU A 172 -5.27 7.03 -1.46
C LEU A 172 -4.34 6.90 -0.26
N THR A 173 -4.56 7.72 0.75
CA THR A 173 -3.98 7.51 2.08
C THR A 173 -4.80 6.47 2.82
N LEU A 174 -4.15 5.47 3.41
CA LEU A 174 -4.77 4.43 4.22
C LEU A 174 -4.71 4.78 5.71
N TYR A 175 -3.56 5.26 6.18
CA TYR A 175 -3.41 5.86 7.50
C TYR A 175 -2.22 6.81 7.57
N GLU A 176 -2.26 7.71 8.55
CA GLU A 176 -1.18 8.64 8.92
C GLU A 176 -1.10 8.78 10.44
N ASP A 177 0.11 9.08 10.94
CA ASP A 177 0.39 9.32 12.35
C ASP A 177 1.49 10.39 12.47
N GLU A 178 1.35 11.30 13.42
CA GLU A 178 2.31 12.39 13.66
C GLU A 178 3.53 11.95 14.49
N VAL A 179 3.59 10.66 14.85
CA VAL A 179 4.74 10.07 15.57
C VAL A 179 5.08 10.90 16.82
N HIS A 180 4.04 11.18 17.64
CA HIS A 180 4.15 11.99 18.84
C HIS A 180 4.71 13.42 18.59
N ASP A 181 4.22 14.11 17.56
CA ASP A 181 4.64 15.45 17.14
C ASP A 181 6.13 15.53 16.72
N ARG A 182 6.74 14.40 16.32
CA ARG A 182 8.16 14.34 15.97
C ARG A 182 8.44 13.75 14.60
N GLY A 183 7.48 13.78 13.75
CA GLY A 183 7.68 13.27 12.42
C GLY A 183 6.39 12.89 11.72
N VAL A 184 6.47 11.88 10.87
CA VAL A 184 5.33 11.35 10.15
C VAL A 184 5.52 9.87 9.89
N ALA A 185 4.47 9.09 10.08
CA ALA A 185 4.31 7.74 9.59
C ALA A 185 3.09 7.70 8.68
N SER A 186 3.20 7.25 7.46
CA SER A 186 2.06 7.19 6.53
C SER A 186 2.09 5.95 5.66
N LEU A 187 0.92 5.42 5.36
CA LEU A 187 0.75 4.39 4.34
C LEU A 187 -0.20 4.90 3.27
N SER A 188 0.26 4.92 2.04
CA SER A 188 -0.53 5.35 0.89
C SER A 188 -0.40 4.37 -0.27
N VAL A 189 -1.43 4.30 -1.12
CA VAL A 189 -1.44 3.52 -2.34
C VAL A 189 -1.79 4.40 -3.54
N LYS A 190 -0.98 4.29 -4.58
CA LYS A 190 -1.17 5.00 -5.86
C LYS A 190 -1.32 3.99 -6.97
N ILE A 191 -2.25 4.24 -7.88
CA ILE A 191 -2.41 3.46 -9.10
C ILE A 191 -2.31 4.37 -10.32
N ARG A 192 -1.66 3.86 -11.34
CA ARG A 192 -1.63 4.43 -12.68
C ARG A 192 -2.00 3.35 -13.67
N VAL A 193 -3.03 3.60 -14.47
CA VAL A 193 -3.41 2.72 -15.58
C VAL A 193 -3.01 3.40 -16.89
N MET A 194 -2.28 2.67 -17.69
CA MET A 194 -1.78 3.06 -19.01
C MET A 194 -2.50 2.24 -20.09
N THR A 195 -2.22 2.49 -21.35
CA THR A 195 -2.85 1.80 -22.48
C THR A 195 -2.57 0.29 -22.47
N ASP A 196 -1.37 -0.10 -22.06
CA ASP A 196 -0.83 -1.47 -22.16
C ASP A 196 -0.62 -2.15 -20.82
N GLY A 197 -0.89 -1.46 -19.71
CA GLY A 197 -0.66 -2.04 -18.39
C GLY A 197 -1.06 -1.14 -17.24
N LEU A 198 -0.84 -1.62 -16.04
CA LEU A 198 -1.06 -0.85 -14.81
C LEU A 198 0.16 -0.93 -13.88
N PHE A 199 0.34 0.13 -13.11
CA PHE A 199 1.37 0.20 -12.08
C PHE A 199 0.75 0.67 -10.76
N ILE A 200 1.09 -0.03 -9.66
CA ILE A 200 0.67 0.31 -8.31
C ILE A 200 1.91 0.51 -7.45
N LEU A 201 1.89 1.56 -6.65
CA LEU A 201 2.87 1.81 -5.59
C LEU A 201 2.12 1.92 -4.26
N LEU A 202 2.30 0.92 -3.41
CA LEU A 202 1.97 1.02 -1.98
C LEU A 202 3.24 1.44 -1.26
N ARG A 203 3.19 2.53 -0.51
CA ARG A 203 4.35 3.08 0.22
C ARG A 203 4.01 3.32 1.67
N TYR A 204 4.78 2.68 2.54
CA TYR A 204 4.92 3.11 3.93
C TYR A 204 6.12 4.04 4.03
N PHE A 205 5.91 5.22 4.60
CA PHE A 205 6.94 6.21 4.84
C PHE A 205 6.96 6.58 6.32
N LEU A 206 8.14 6.49 6.94
CA LEU A 206 8.42 6.94 8.28
C LEU A 206 9.55 7.95 8.24
N ARG A 207 9.32 9.10 8.83
CA ARG A 207 10.37 10.06 9.18
C ARG A 207 10.23 10.42 10.65
N ILE A 208 11.30 10.19 11.41
CA ILE A 208 11.41 10.68 12.79
C ILE A 208 12.47 11.77 12.77
N ASP A 209 12.05 12.98 13.06
CA ASP A 209 12.87 14.20 12.94
C ASP A 209 14.17 14.07 13.73
N GLY A 210 15.28 14.42 13.07
CA GLY A 210 16.63 14.30 13.63
C GLY A 210 17.12 12.86 13.87
N SER A 211 16.32 11.82 13.62
CA SER A 211 16.64 10.42 13.94
C SER A 211 16.76 9.55 12.71
N MET A 212 15.66 9.15 12.12
CA MET A 212 15.67 8.12 11.06
C MET A 212 14.60 8.31 10.00
N ILE A 213 14.86 7.68 8.85
CA ILE A 213 13.90 7.51 7.76
C ILE A 213 13.79 6.02 7.45
N ARG A 214 12.55 5.58 7.17
CA ARG A 214 12.24 4.26 6.63
C ARG A 214 11.27 4.39 5.48
N ILE A 215 11.48 3.62 4.42
CA ILE A 215 10.60 3.55 3.25
C ILE A 215 10.42 2.08 2.92
N ASN A 216 9.17 1.60 3.03
CA ASN A 216 8.79 0.28 2.55
C ASN A 216 7.90 0.47 1.32
N ASP A 217 8.37 0.03 0.17
CA ASP A 217 7.64 0.11 -1.09
C ASP A 217 7.21 -1.27 -1.54
N THR A 218 5.93 -1.44 -1.86
CA THR A 218 5.45 -2.52 -2.70
C THR A 218 5.07 -1.95 -4.05
N ARG A 219 5.71 -2.44 -5.10
CA ARG A 219 5.45 -2.08 -6.48
C ARG A 219 4.82 -3.27 -7.17
N ILE A 220 3.72 -3.03 -7.88
CA ILE A 220 3.01 -4.04 -8.66
C ILE A 220 2.92 -3.53 -10.08
N TYR A 221 3.32 -4.35 -11.03
CA TYR A 221 3.22 -4.07 -12.45
C TYR A 221 2.59 -5.23 -13.19
N HIS A 222 1.57 -4.93 -13.99
CA HIS A 222 0.97 -5.87 -14.92
C HIS A 222 0.96 -5.27 -16.32
N HIS A 223 1.61 -5.95 -17.24
CA HIS A 223 1.44 -5.71 -18.66
C HIS A 223 0.24 -6.54 -19.14
N PHE A 224 -0.78 -5.93 -19.76
CA PHE A 224 -2.05 -6.61 -20.04
C PHE A 224 -1.94 -7.81 -20.99
N GLN A 225 -0.84 -7.93 -21.71
CA GLN A 225 -0.56 -9.07 -22.60
C GLN A 225 0.14 -10.24 -21.88
N THR A 226 0.49 -10.10 -20.59
CA THR A 226 1.14 -11.18 -19.84
C THR A 226 0.13 -11.88 -18.90
N PRO A 227 0.24 -13.22 -18.72
CA PRO A 227 -0.62 -13.95 -17.80
C PRO A 227 -0.20 -13.83 -16.32
N TYR A 228 0.73 -12.94 -16.01
CA TYR A 228 1.29 -12.75 -14.68
C TYR A 228 1.51 -11.27 -14.34
N ILE A 229 1.66 -11.02 -13.06
CA ILE A 229 1.95 -9.73 -12.47
C ILE A 229 3.29 -9.82 -11.76
N LEU A 230 4.13 -8.80 -11.86
CA LEU A 230 5.33 -8.66 -11.05
C LEU A 230 5.03 -7.83 -9.80
N ARG A 231 5.43 -8.35 -8.63
CA ARG A 231 5.33 -7.64 -7.35
C ARG A 231 6.70 -7.59 -6.69
N GLU A 232 7.19 -6.39 -6.46
CA GLU A 232 8.45 -6.11 -5.78
C GLU A 232 8.19 -5.46 -4.43
N TYR A 233 8.74 -6.01 -3.37
CA TYR A 233 8.78 -5.38 -2.05
C TYR A 233 10.20 -4.96 -1.73
N THR A 234 10.38 -3.74 -1.23
CA THR A 234 11.67 -3.22 -0.76
C THR A 234 11.49 -2.49 0.55
N SER A 235 12.37 -2.77 1.52
CA SER A 235 12.48 -2.02 2.77
C SER A 235 13.82 -1.30 2.80
N ARG A 236 13.77 0.01 3.04
CA ARG A 236 14.92 0.92 3.10
C ARG A 236 14.92 1.67 4.40
N GLU A 237 16.09 1.84 4.99
CA GLU A 237 16.22 2.53 6.27
C GLU A 237 17.59 3.18 6.42
N SER A 238 17.60 4.36 7.02
CA SER A 238 18.84 5.04 7.42
C SER A 238 18.59 6.01 8.58
N LYS A 239 19.65 6.31 9.33
CA LYS A 239 19.65 7.48 10.20
C LYS A 239 19.73 8.73 9.33
N ILE A 240 19.01 9.80 9.70
CA ILE A 240 18.99 11.05 8.92
C ILE A 240 20.40 11.65 8.81
N LYS A 241 21.19 11.59 9.88
CA LYS A 241 22.56 12.10 9.91
C LYS A 241 23.54 11.40 8.94
N ASP A 242 23.20 10.17 8.52
CA ASP A 242 24.03 9.36 7.63
C ASP A 242 23.61 9.53 6.15
N LEU A 243 22.57 10.36 5.91
CA LEU A 243 22.07 10.68 4.58
C LEU A 243 22.61 12.04 4.12
N ASP A 244 23.30 12.04 2.98
CA ASP A 244 23.67 13.28 2.28
C ASP A 244 22.48 13.81 1.46
N VAL A 245 21.47 14.31 2.18
CA VAL A 245 20.23 14.83 1.60
C VAL A 245 19.87 16.15 2.28
N PRO A 246 19.58 17.21 1.51
CA PRO A 246 19.07 18.45 2.07
C PRO A 246 17.83 18.24 2.94
N PRO A 247 17.72 18.89 4.13
CA PRO A 247 16.58 18.71 5.03
C PRO A 247 15.21 18.90 4.36
N GLY A 248 15.08 19.84 3.44
CA GLY A 248 13.84 20.10 2.71
C GLY A 248 13.40 18.96 1.80
N LEU A 249 14.28 18.03 1.41
CA LEU A 249 13.92 16.87 0.61
C LEU A 249 13.46 15.68 1.46
N LEU A 250 13.72 15.69 2.77
CA LEU A 250 13.36 14.59 3.68
C LEU A 250 11.84 14.40 3.84
N ILE A 251 11.04 15.35 3.36
CA ILE A 251 9.56 15.26 3.35
C ILE A 251 9.02 14.60 2.09
N GLU A 252 9.87 14.38 1.07
CA GLU A 252 9.48 13.86 -0.23
C GLU A 252 10.07 12.46 -0.45
N PRO A 253 9.39 11.39 0.01
CA PRO A 253 9.92 10.03 -0.05
C PRO A 253 10.26 9.58 -1.47
N SER A 254 9.58 10.09 -2.49
CA SER A 254 9.86 9.74 -3.89
C SER A 254 11.23 10.24 -4.37
N LEU A 255 11.71 11.36 -3.84
CA LEU A 255 12.99 11.94 -4.21
C LEU A 255 14.17 11.32 -3.47
N ILE A 256 13.93 10.77 -2.28
CA ILE A 256 14.98 10.23 -1.42
C ILE A 256 15.07 8.71 -1.42
N ALA A 257 14.06 8.00 -1.90
CA ALA A 257 14.00 6.54 -1.82
C ALA A 257 15.24 5.85 -2.40
N SER A 258 15.80 6.36 -3.50
CA SER A 258 17.03 5.80 -4.10
C SER A 258 18.30 6.05 -3.27
N ARG A 259 18.28 7.06 -2.38
CA ARG A 259 19.42 7.44 -1.53
C ARG A 259 19.40 6.73 -0.18
N VAL A 260 18.23 6.20 0.23
CA VAL A 260 18.11 5.44 1.47
C VAL A 260 18.55 3.99 1.22
N PRO A 261 19.53 3.47 2.00
CA PRO A 261 20.06 2.12 1.81
C PRO A 261 18.99 1.04 1.86
N LEU A 262 19.07 0.09 0.93
CA LEU A 262 18.23 -1.10 0.91
C LEU A 262 18.60 -2.03 2.07
N LYS A 263 17.62 -2.48 2.82
CA LYS A 263 17.77 -3.44 3.92
C LYS A 263 17.25 -4.82 3.57
N HIS A 264 16.13 -4.85 2.86
CA HIS A 264 15.47 -6.10 2.49
C HIS A 264 14.69 -5.92 1.19
N SER A 265 14.62 -6.99 0.39
CA SER A 265 13.80 -7.02 -0.82
C SER A 265 13.26 -8.42 -1.06
N VAL A 266 12.05 -8.48 -1.61
CA VAL A 266 11.39 -9.72 -2.03
C VAL A 266 10.74 -9.46 -3.39
N TYR A 267 10.80 -10.44 -4.28
CA TYR A 267 10.28 -10.34 -5.64
C TYR A 267 9.40 -11.54 -5.93
N HIS A 268 8.19 -11.28 -6.38
CA HIS A 268 7.20 -12.31 -6.66
C HIS A 268 6.66 -12.16 -8.08
N LYS A 269 6.37 -13.30 -8.67
CA LYS A 269 5.54 -13.43 -9.84
C LYS A 269 4.18 -13.98 -9.39
N LEU A 270 3.13 -13.27 -9.73
CA LEU A 270 1.75 -13.62 -9.39
C LEU A 270 1.08 -14.11 -10.67
N SER A 271 0.95 -15.41 -10.84
CA SER A 271 0.25 -16.01 -11.98
C SER A 271 -1.24 -16.08 -11.68
N ILE A 272 -2.06 -15.65 -12.64
CA ILE A 272 -3.52 -15.64 -12.51
C ILE A 272 -4.02 -17.07 -12.68
N GLU A 273 -4.74 -17.59 -11.68
CA GLU A 273 -5.32 -18.92 -11.76
C GLU A 273 -6.48 -18.94 -12.79
N PRO A 274 -6.51 -19.92 -13.70
CA PRO A 274 -7.63 -20.06 -14.62
C PRO A 274 -8.91 -20.37 -13.84
N LYS A 275 -10.07 -19.98 -14.39
CA LYS A 275 -11.35 -20.32 -13.78
C LYS A 275 -11.51 -21.85 -13.69
N PRO A 276 -12.07 -22.39 -12.59
CA PRO A 276 -12.41 -23.80 -12.50
C PRO A 276 -13.33 -24.18 -13.65
N GLY A 277 -12.84 -25.03 -14.57
CA GLY A 277 -13.59 -25.50 -15.75
C GLY A 277 -13.11 -25.00 -17.11
N GLU A 278 -12.11 -24.11 -17.17
CA GLU A 278 -11.39 -23.79 -18.40
C GLU A 278 -10.22 -24.76 -18.58
N ASP A 279 -10.23 -25.53 -19.67
CA ASP A 279 -9.17 -26.49 -19.99
C ASP A 279 -7.83 -25.77 -20.19
N THR A 280 -6.85 -26.12 -19.36
CA THR A 280 -5.49 -25.57 -19.36
C THR A 280 -4.75 -25.82 -20.69
N THR A 281 -5.28 -26.65 -21.57
CA THR A 281 -4.64 -27.06 -22.85
C THR A 281 -4.58 -25.92 -23.86
N GLN A 282 -5.54 -24.99 -23.85
CA GLN A 282 -5.55 -23.87 -24.81
C GLN A 282 -4.58 -22.71 -24.43
N LEU A 283 -4.18 -22.61 -23.16
CA LEU A 283 -3.25 -21.54 -22.72
C LEU A 283 -1.80 -21.88 -23.05
N LEU A 284 -1.45 -23.17 -23.10
CA LEU A 284 -0.09 -23.62 -23.46
C LEU A 284 0.20 -23.49 -24.96
N ASP A 285 -0.81 -23.68 -25.81
CA ASP A 285 -0.66 -23.53 -27.27
C ASP A 285 -0.47 -22.06 -27.68
N ASN A 286 -1.08 -21.12 -26.96
CA ASN A 286 -0.90 -19.67 -27.21
C ASN A 286 0.45 -19.14 -26.71
N GLN A 287 1.08 -19.77 -25.69
CA GLN A 287 2.41 -19.40 -25.23
C GLN A 287 3.48 -19.83 -26.23
N SER A 288 3.39 -21.04 -26.79
CA SER A 288 4.37 -21.54 -27.77
C SER A 288 4.36 -20.75 -29.09
N THR A 289 3.21 -20.20 -29.49
CA THR A 289 3.09 -19.38 -30.70
C THR A 289 3.59 -17.94 -30.49
N ASN A 290 3.45 -17.38 -29.31
CA ASN A 290 3.94 -16.03 -29.00
C ASN A 290 5.46 -16.00 -28.78
N ASP A 291 6.04 -17.03 -28.17
CA ASP A 291 7.50 -17.14 -28.01
C ASP A 291 8.20 -17.34 -29.36
N ALA A 292 7.59 -18.11 -30.28
CA ALA A 292 8.08 -18.27 -31.64
C ALA A 292 8.04 -16.96 -32.45
N ALA A 293 6.97 -16.17 -32.33
CA ALA A 293 6.83 -14.91 -33.04
C ALA A 293 7.79 -13.82 -32.51
N GLN A 294 8.15 -13.86 -31.22
CA GLN A 294 9.13 -12.92 -30.67
C GLN A 294 10.57 -13.25 -31.10
N VAL A 295 10.91 -14.54 -31.28
CA VAL A 295 12.21 -14.95 -31.76
C VAL A 295 12.39 -14.62 -33.25
N GLU A 296 11.32 -14.73 -34.08
CA GLU A 296 11.38 -14.32 -35.49
C GLU A 296 11.53 -12.81 -35.66
N ALA A 297 10.80 -11.99 -34.85
CA ALA A 297 10.89 -10.54 -34.89
C ALA A 297 12.30 -10.03 -34.48
N MET A 298 12.99 -10.69 -33.57
CA MET A 298 14.35 -10.32 -33.19
C MET A 298 15.38 -10.65 -34.27
N HIS A 299 15.17 -11.71 -35.08
CA HIS A 299 16.04 -12.05 -36.19
C HIS A 299 15.87 -11.17 -37.43
N GLU A 300 14.70 -10.63 -37.68
CA GLU A 300 14.48 -9.69 -38.78
C GLU A 300 15.12 -8.31 -38.54
N ASP A 301 15.17 -7.84 -37.27
CA ASP A 301 15.84 -6.57 -36.94
C ASP A 301 17.39 -6.69 -36.99
N GLU A 302 17.99 -7.85 -36.74
CA GLU A 302 19.44 -8.06 -36.91
C GLU A 302 19.84 -8.14 -38.36
N ALA A 303 19.00 -8.67 -39.27
CA ALA A 303 19.28 -8.78 -40.69
C ALA A 303 19.18 -7.44 -41.44
N SER A 304 18.40 -6.48 -40.94
CA SER A 304 18.26 -5.16 -41.57
C SER A 304 19.37 -4.17 -41.20
N ASN A 305 20.17 -4.45 -40.14
CA ASN A 305 21.26 -3.59 -39.69
C ASN A 305 22.67 -4.00 -40.25
N SER A 306 22.74 -5.05 -41.02
CA SER A 306 24.03 -5.52 -41.62
C SER A 306 24.24 -5.07 -43.07
N ASN A 307 23.38 -4.23 -43.66
CA ASN A 307 23.46 -3.76 -45.04
C ASN A 307 23.45 -2.23 -45.17
N THR A 308 24.16 -1.53 -44.28
CA THR A 308 24.47 -0.09 -44.49
C THR A 308 25.90 0.22 -44.15
#